data_fddd02319efa2839a9670756c2495446
#
_entry.id   fddd02319efa2839a9670756c2495446
#
_cell.length_a   1.000
_cell.length_b   1.000
_cell.length_c   1.000
_cell.angle_alpha   90.00
_cell.angle_beta   90.00
_cell.angle_gamma   90.00
#
_symmetry.space_group_name_H-M   'P 1'
#
loop_
_entity.id
_entity.type
_entity.pdbx_description
1 polymer ?
#
loop_
_entity_poly.entity_id
_entity_poly.type
_entity_poly.pdbx_seq_one_letter_code
_entity_poly.pdbx_strand_id
1 'polypeptide(L)'
;MSQSPAKTGHRLGRLVLTVVAALLGLTGIQQSLPNHVPFGPATLAEDHGPLVDIWKNMREQMVADDEAVSACLHDGVPDCAAAETLLHVIEDAKAHQGKALIAYINRAINLLIRPAPGAWVGALEVFTFADGDCKAYSIAKFFALREAGLPAERLRLVIVRNRRRSEDHMVVAANVEDVWFILDNATMILATDSENTARYTPLLLVDEAGVRRYQ
;
A
#
# COMPACT_ATOMS: atom_id res chain seq x y z
N MET A 1 61.90 48.00 -47.84
CA MET A 1 62.07 47.98 -46.41
C MET A 1 60.76 47.44 -45.77
N SER A 2 60.69 46.18 -45.57
CA SER A 2 59.49 45.55 -44.95
C SER A 2 59.97 44.54 -43.91
N GLN A 3 59.67 44.79 -42.71
CA GLN A 3 59.99 43.90 -41.61
C GLN A 3 58.74 43.01 -41.31
N SER A 4 59.00 41.73 -41.30
CA SER A 4 58.03 40.69 -40.92
C SER A 4 58.06 40.55 -39.38
N PRO A 5 56.94 40.45 -38.72
CA PRO A 5 56.93 40.08 -37.25
C PRO A 5 56.78 38.58 -37.06
N ALA A 6 57.41 38.13 -36.02
CA ALA A 6 57.58 36.79 -35.54
C ALA A 6 56.25 36.11 -35.07
N LYS A 7 56.13 34.81 -35.37
CA LYS A 7 55.07 33.92 -34.86
C LYS A 7 55.40 33.48 -33.47
N THR A 8 54.58 33.93 -32.51
CA THR A 8 54.58 33.41 -31.12
C THR A 8 53.63 32.21 -31.03
N GLY A 9 54.18 31.02 -30.85
CA GLY A 9 53.41 29.81 -30.66
C GLY A 9 52.87 29.70 -29.23
N HIS A 10 51.57 29.76 -29.07
CA HIS A 10 50.92 29.40 -27.82
C HIS A 10 50.71 27.88 -27.75
N ARG A 11 51.44 27.23 -26.86
CA ARG A 11 51.16 25.87 -26.45
C ARG A 11 49.90 25.84 -25.60
N LEU A 12 48.79 25.30 -26.12
CA LEU A 12 47.62 24.94 -25.34
C LEU A 12 47.97 23.71 -24.49
N GLY A 13 48.12 23.96 -23.20
CA GLY A 13 48.14 22.88 -22.18
C GLY A 13 46.78 22.21 -22.12
N ARG A 14 46.73 20.95 -22.44
CA ARG A 14 45.57 20.09 -22.19
C ARG A 14 45.37 19.91 -20.68
N LEU A 15 44.38 20.60 -20.14
CA LEU A 15 43.89 20.35 -18.79
C LEU A 15 43.11 19.03 -18.81
N VAL A 16 43.70 17.97 -18.30
CA VAL A 16 42.98 16.69 -18.09
C VAL A 16 42.15 16.88 -16.83
N LEU A 17 40.84 17.12 -17.04
CA LEU A 17 39.88 17.15 -15.96
C LEU A 17 39.60 15.70 -15.57
N THR A 18 40.20 15.24 -14.50
CA THR A 18 39.89 13.94 -13.87
C THR A 18 38.58 14.08 -13.13
N VAL A 19 37.48 13.63 -13.76
CA VAL A 19 36.18 13.50 -13.09
C VAL A 19 36.28 12.31 -12.14
N VAL A 20 36.48 12.59 -10.84
CA VAL A 20 36.29 11.59 -9.77
C VAL A 20 34.77 11.42 -9.61
N ALA A 21 34.22 10.40 -10.24
CA ALA A 21 32.86 9.95 -9.96
C ALA A 21 32.83 9.37 -8.53
N ALA A 22 32.37 10.20 -7.59
CA ALA A 22 32.00 9.71 -6.26
C ALA A 22 30.80 8.78 -6.42
N LEU A 23 31.04 7.48 -6.46
CA LEU A 23 30.03 6.45 -6.25
C LEU A 23 29.51 6.60 -4.82
N LEU A 24 28.53 7.46 -4.64
CA LEU A 24 27.66 7.40 -3.47
C LEU A 24 26.92 6.06 -3.57
N GLY A 25 27.39 5.10 -2.78
CA GLY A 25 26.71 3.84 -2.60
C GLY A 25 25.32 4.10 -2.02
N LEU A 26 24.33 4.16 -2.88
CA LEU A 26 22.95 3.95 -2.51
C LEU A 26 22.85 2.48 -2.09
N THR A 27 23.15 2.21 -0.82
CA THR A 27 22.73 0.98 -0.16
C THR A 27 21.20 1.09 -0.04
N GLY A 28 20.50 0.78 -1.13
CA GLY A 28 19.08 0.49 -1.07
C GLY A 28 18.94 -0.61 -0.03
N ILE A 29 18.28 -0.29 1.08
CA ILE A 29 17.88 -1.31 2.06
C ILE A 29 16.93 -2.22 1.28
N GLN A 30 17.47 -3.32 0.79
CA GLN A 30 16.69 -4.37 0.15
C GLN A 30 15.89 -5.02 1.27
N GLN A 31 14.67 -4.53 1.47
CA GLN A 31 13.78 -5.10 2.46
C GLN A 31 13.45 -6.52 2.00
N SER A 32 13.89 -7.50 2.77
CA SER A 32 13.54 -8.90 2.52
C SER A 32 12.03 -9.10 2.49
N LEU A 33 11.56 -9.97 1.61
CA LEU A 33 10.15 -10.37 1.60
C LEU A 33 9.80 -11.06 2.91
N PRO A 34 8.53 -10.97 3.37
CA PRO A 34 8.09 -11.66 4.58
C PRO A 34 8.33 -13.17 4.48
N ASN A 35 9.01 -13.74 5.47
CA ASN A 35 9.35 -15.15 5.50
C ASN A 35 8.15 -16.07 5.72
N HIS A 36 7.01 -15.50 6.13
CA HIS A 36 5.79 -16.25 6.44
C HIS A 36 4.54 -15.45 6.08
N VAL A 37 3.41 -16.15 5.94
CA VAL A 37 2.10 -15.52 5.74
C VAL A 37 1.50 -15.08 7.08
N PRO A 38 0.56 -14.12 7.11
CA PRO A 38 -0.11 -13.75 8.36
C PRO A 38 -0.84 -14.94 8.99
N PHE A 39 -0.97 -14.93 10.31
CA PHE A 39 -1.55 -15.97 11.16
C PHE A 39 -0.74 -17.28 11.24
N GLY A 40 0.56 -17.21 10.97
CA GLY A 40 1.51 -18.30 11.21
C GLY A 40 1.80 -19.16 10.00
N PRO A 41 2.65 -20.19 10.19
CA PRO A 41 3.00 -21.10 9.12
C PRO A 41 1.75 -21.89 8.72
N ALA A 42 1.26 -21.61 7.51
CA ALA A 42 0.12 -22.29 6.95
C ALA A 42 0.44 -22.75 5.52
N THR A 43 -0.06 -23.91 5.17
CA THR A 43 -0.13 -24.32 3.77
C THR A 43 -1.27 -23.54 3.12
N LEU A 44 -0.99 -22.94 1.97
CA LEU A 44 -2.00 -22.25 1.17
C LEU A 44 -2.29 -23.04 -0.09
N ALA A 45 -3.56 -23.25 -0.39
CA ALA A 45 -4.02 -23.80 -1.65
C ALA A 45 -4.74 -22.74 -2.47
N GLU A 46 -4.64 -22.79 -3.79
CA GLU A 46 -5.42 -21.90 -4.66
C GLU A 46 -6.91 -22.06 -4.37
N ASP A 47 -7.63 -20.94 -4.34
CA ASP A 47 -9.07 -20.91 -4.23
C ASP A 47 -9.69 -20.73 -5.63
N HIS A 48 -10.79 -21.41 -5.88
CA HIS A 48 -11.55 -21.33 -7.14
C HIS A 48 -12.99 -20.87 -6.90
N GLY A 49 -13.23 -20.31 -5.71
CA GLY A 49 -14.54 -19.80 -5.32
C GLY A 49 -14.86 -18.43 -5.93
N PRO A 50 -16.08 -17.93 -5.68
CA PRO A 50 -16.57 -16.66 -6.25
C PRO A 50 -15.69 -15.44 -5.92
N LEU A 51 -14.90 -15.50 -4.86
CA LEU A 51 -14.03 -14.40 -4.48
C LEU A 51 -12.91 -14.15 -5.50
N VAL A 52 -12.55 -15.15 -6.31
CA VAL A 52 -11.53 -15.00 -7.36
C VAL A 52 -11.95 -13.96 -8.39
N ASP A 53 -13.19 -14.06 -8.88
CA ASP A 53 -13.72 -13.10 -9.85
C ASP A 53 -13.97 -11.73 -9.22
N ILE A 54 -14.48 -11.71 -7.98
CA ILE A 54 -14.65 -10.47 -7.23
C ILE A 54 -13.30 -9.76 -7.07
N TRP A 55 -12.26 -10.49 -6.69
CA TRP A 55 -10.93 -9.90 -6.49
C TRP A 55 -10.32 -9.39 -7.80
N LYS A 56 -10.53 -10.10 -8.90
CA LYS A 56 -10.12 -9.62 -10.22
C LYS A 56 -10.76 -8.27 -10.53
N ASN A 57 -12.07 -8.15 -10.36
CA ASN A 57 -12.80 -6.89 -10.59
C ASN A 57 -12.32 -5.79 -9.63
N MET A 58 -12.04 -6.12 -8.36
CA MET A 58 -11.52 -5.15 -7.40
C MET A 58 -10.13 -4.62 -7.77
N ARG A 59 -9.26 -5.43 -8.36
CA ARG A 59 -7.97 -4.96 -8.86
C ARG A 59 -8.12 -3.99 -10.03
N GLU A 60 -9.04 -4.28 -10.95
CA GLU A 60 -9.38 -3.36 -12.06
C GLU A 60 -9.94 -2.04 -11.52
N GLN A 61 -10.79 -2.10 -10.49
CA GLN A 61 -11.32 -0.91 -9.83
C GLN A 61 -10.22 -0.10 -9.11
N MET A 62 -9.26 -0.76 -8.47
CA MET A 62 -8.12 -0.07 -7.84
C MET A 62 -7.26 0.70 -8.84
N VAL A 63 -7.10 0.18 -10.06
CA VAL A 63 -6.41 0.91 -11.14
C VAL A 63 -7.22 2.14 -11.56
N ALA A 64 -8.53 1.99 -11.72
CA ALA A 64 -9.40 3.12 -12.06
C ALA A 64 -9.44 4.18 -10.94
N ASP A 65 -9.43 3.76 -9.68
CA ASP A 65 -9.36 4.67 -8.53
C ASP A 65 -8.04 5.47 -8.54
N ASP A 66 -6.91 4.82 -8.85
CA ASP A 66 -5.60 5.47 -8.94
C ASP A 66 -5.54 6.50 -10.07
N GLU A 67 -6.07 6.15 -11.24
CA GLU A 67 -6.20 7.07 -12.37
C GLU A 67 -7.08 8.28 -12.01
N ALA A 68 -8.21 8.05 -11.36
CA ALA A 68 -9.13 9.11 -10.94
C ALA A 68 -8.52 10.03 -9.87
N VAL A 69 -7.81 9.47 -8.89
CA VAL A 69 -7.06 10.23 -7.88
C VAL A 69 -5.98 11.08 -8.55
N SER A 70 -5.24 10.51 -9.50
CA SER A 70 -4.21 11.22 -10.27
C SER A 70 -4.79 12.35 -11.11
N ALA A 71 -5.93 12.14 -11.77
CA ALA A 71 -6.61 13.18 -12.55
C ALA A 71 -7.07 14.35 -11.67
N CYS A 72 -7.57 14.08 -10.47
CA CYS A 72 -7.93 15.12 -9.50
C CYS A 72 -6.74 15.99 -9.10
N LEU A 73 -5.54 15.43 -9.03
CA LEU A 73 -4.32 16.18 -8.68
C LEU A 73 -3.81 17.08 -9.80
N HIS A 74 -3.91 16.63 -11.05
CA HIS A 74 -3.21 17.24 -12.19
C HIS A 74 -4.11 18.03 -13.13
N ASP A 75 -5.38 17.61 -13.28
CA ASP A 75 -6.24 18.09 -14.36
C ASP A 75 -7.35 19.05 -13.90
N GLY A 76 -7.46 19.31 -12.58
CA GLY A 76 -8.47 20.20 -12.02
C GLY A 76 -9.90 19.76 -12.33
N VAL A 77 -10.13 18.46 -12.35
CA VAL A 77 -11.46 17.86 -12.59
C VAL A 77 -12.43 18.30 -11.49
N PRO A 78 -13.67 18.70 -11.83
CA PRO A 78 -14.67 19.07 -10.83
C PRO A 78 -15.10 17.82 -10.00
N ASP A 79 -15.45 18.07 -8.74
CA ASP A 79 -15.98 17.07 -7.81
C ASP A 79 -14.97 16.01 -7.33
N CYS A 80 -13.83 16.49 -6.84
CA CYS A 80 -12.74 15.65 -6.32
C CYS A 80 -12.77 15.41 -4.79
N ALA A 81 -13.83 15.76 -4.08
CA ALA A 81 -13.86 15.73 -2.61
C ALA A 81 -13.48 14.37 -2.00
N ALA A 82 -13.93 13.26 -2.60
CA ALA A 82 -13.56 11.91 -2.16
C ALA A 82 -12.07 11.62 -2.38
N ALA A 83 -11.55 11.97 -3.57
CA ALA A 83 -10.15 11.81 -3.92
C ALA A 83 -9.25 12.69 -3.03
N GLU A 84 -9.63 13.94 -2.81
CA GLU A 84 -8.90 14.87 -1.92
C GLU A 84 -8.85 14.34 -0.49
N THR A 85 -9.96 13.79 0.04
CA THR A 85 -9.99 13.21 1.38
C THR A 85 -9.05 11.99 1.47
N LEU A 86 -9.09 11.11 0.48
CA LEU A 86 -8.21 9.93 0.40
C LEU A 86 -6.74 10.36 0.28
N LEU A 87 -6.45 11.35 -0.57
CA LEU A 87 -5.11 11.89 -0.74
C LEU A 87 -4.56 12.51 0.55
N HIS A 88 -5.35 13.27 1.30
CA HIS A 88 -4.91 13.79 2.59
C HIS A 88 -4.50 12.67 3.54
N VAL A 89 -5.27 11.57 3.60
CA VAL A 89 -4.90 10.41 4.42
C VAL A 89 -3.57 9.81 3.95
N ILE A 90 -3.37 9.68 2.64
CA ILE A 90 -2.15 9.10 2.05
C ILE A 90 -0.94 10.01 2.31
N GLU A 91 -1.06 11.31 2.03
CA GLU A 91 0.06 12.25 2.20
C GLU A 91 0.46 12.42 3.68
N ASP A 92 -0.51 12.50 4.58
CA ASP A 92 -0.23 12.53 6.01
C ASP A 92 0.43 11.22 6.46
N ALA A 93 0.01 10.07 5.91
CA ALA A 93 0.62 8.78 6.22
C ALA A 93 2.10 8.72 5.79
N LYS A 94 2.48 9.34 4.67
CA LYS A 94 3.87 9.41 4.17
C LYS A 94 4.82 10.13 5.11
N ALA A 95 4.30 10.98 6.02
CA ALA A 95 5.11 11.57 7.09
C ALA A 95 5.54 10.56 8.18
N HIS A 96 5.00 9.36 8.16
CA HIS A 96 5.28 8.28 9.10
C HIS A 96 6.04 7.14 8.44
N GLN A 97 6.65 6.27 9.26
CA GLN A 97 7.35 5.08 8.77
C GLN A 97 6.99 3.85 9.61
N GLY A 98 7.13 2.67 9.00
CA GLY A 98 6.95 1.39 9.67
C GLY A 98 5.60 1.28 10.38
N LYS A 99 5.62 0.90 11.66
CA LYS A 99 4.39 0.72 12.46
C LYS A 99 3.57 2.01 12.60
N ALA A 100 4.21 3.19 12.64
CA ALA A 100 3.49 4.45 12.77
C ALA A 100 2.65 4.76 11.51
N LEU A 101 3.16 4.47 10.31
CA LEU A 101 2.44 4.62 9.05
C LEU A 101 1.16 3.77 9.04
N ILE A 102 1.29 2.46 9.32
CA ILE A 102 0.13 1.56 9.31
C ILE A 102 -0.88 1.87 10.41
N ALA A 103 -0.41 2.35 11.58
CA ALA A 103 -1.27 2.80 12.67
C ALA A 103 -2.07 4.04 12.30
N TYR A 104 -1.42 5.00 11.64
CA TYR A 104 -2.06 6.22 11.15
C TYR A 104 -3.19 5.88 10.18
N ILE A 105 -2.91 5.09 9.13
CA ILE A 105 -3.92 4.70 8.13
C ILE A 105 -5.06 3.93 8.77
N ASN A 106 -4.78 2.96 9.68
CA ASN A 106 -5.83 2.24 10.37
C ASN A 106 -6.78 3.19 11.11
N ARG A 107 -6.21 4.12 11.87
CA ARG A 107 -6.98 5.09 12.65
C ARG A 107 -7.74 6.08 11.78
N ALA A 108 -7.09 6.68 10.78
CA ALA A 108 -7.70 7.69 9.91
C ALA A 108 -8.92 7.12 9.18
N ILE A 109 -8.78 5.96 8.54
CA ILE A 109 -9.86 5.33 7.80
C ILE A 109 -10.98 4.87 8.74
N ASN A 110 -10.65 4.32 9.92
CA ASN A 110 -11.66 3.94 10.89
C ASN A 110 -12.48 5.13 11.44
N LEU A 111 -11.92 6.34 11.41
CA LEU A 111 -12.63 7.55 11.85
C LEU A 111 -13.46 8.20 10.73
N LEU A 112 -13.02 8.06 9.48
CA LEU A 112 -13.67 8.70 8.33
C LEU A 112 -14.88 7.92 7.80
N ILE A 113 -14.87 6.60 7.94
CA ILE A 113 -15.91 5.71 7.43
C ILE A 113 -16.86 5.32 8.56
N ARG A 114 -18.16 5.38 8.30
CA ARG A 114 -19.21 4.93 9.22
C ARG A 114 -19.58 3.48 8.91
N PRO A 115 -19.79 2.63 9.93
CA PRO A 115 -20.26 1.25 9.70
C PRO A 115 -21.63 1.23 9.03
N ALA A 116 -21.74 0.57 7.88
CA ALA A 116 -22.98 0.30 7.15
C ALA A 116 -22.87 -1.03 6.39
N PRO A 117 -23.97 -1.74 6.15
CA PRO A 117 -23.97 -2.87 5.23
C PRO A 117 -23.53 -2.39 3.84
N GLY A 118 -22.67 -3.18 3.17
CA GLY A 118 -22.13 -2.77 1.89
C GLY A 118 -21.80 -3.93 0.95
N ALA A 119 -21.59 -3.59 -0.31
CA ALA A 119 -21.06 -4.45 -1.35
C ALA A 119 -19.51 -4.39 -1.39
N TRP A 120 -18.91 -5.07 -2.35
CA TRP A 120 -17.53 -4.84 -2.76
C TRP A 120 -17.46 -3.60 -3.63
N VAL A 121 -16.74 -2.59 -3.17
CA VAL A 121 -16.62 -1.28 -3.84
C VAL A 121 -15.17 -0.81 -3.80
N GLY A 122 -14.78 0.06 -4.73
CA GLY A 122 -13.46 0.67 -4.79
C GLY A 122 -13.22 1.68 -3.67
N ALA A 123 -11.97 2.06 -3.48
CA ALA A 123 -11.58 2.99 -2.41
C ALA A 123 -12.25 4.36 -2.56
N LEU A 124 -12.32 4.91 -3.77
CA LEU A 124 -12.97 6.20 -4.01
C LEU A 124 -14.47 6.17 -3.71
N GLU A 125 -15.16 5.09 -4.04
CA GLU A 125 -16.57 4.95 -3.74
C GLU A 125 -16.81 4.94 -2.22
N VAL A 126 -15.94 4.25 -1.46
CA VAL A 126 -15.99 4.28 0.01
C VAL A 126 -15.88 5.70 0.55
N PHE A 127 -14.98 6.52 0.02
CA PHE A 127 -14.82 7.91 0.46
C PHE A 127 -15.93 8.83 -0.04
N THR A 128 -16.57 8.50 -1.16
CA THR A 128 -17.72 9.24 -1.69
C THR A 128 -18.92 9.14 -0.75
N PHE A 129 -19.22 7.96 -0.23
CA PHE A 129 -20.34 7.73 0.69
C PHE A 129 -19.96 7.83 2.17
N ALA A 130 -18.68 7.74 2.48
CA ALA A 130 -18.11 7.71 3.82
C ALA A 130 -18.77 6.68 4.73
N ASP A 131 -19.18 5.53 4.17
CA ASP A 131 -19.74 4.40 4.91
C ASP A 131 -19.37 3.05 4.25
N GLY A 132 -19.56 1.95 5.00
CA GLY A 132 -19.30 0.63 4.50
C GLY A 132 -19.15 -0.43 5.58
N ASP A 133 -19.01 -1.67 5.15
CA ASP A 133 -18.73 -2.83 6.01
C ASP A 133 -17.23 -3.17 6.06
N CYS A 134 -16.87 -4.28 6.66
CA CYS A 134 -15.48 -4.70 6.81
C CYS A 134 -14.71 -4.78 5.47
N LYS A 135 -15.39 -5.07 4.35
CA LYS A 135 -14.78 -5.11 3.02
C LYS A 135 -14.37 -3.70 2.57
N ALA A 136 -15.28 -2.73 2.67
CA ALA A 136 -15.05 -1.34 2.32
C ALA A 136 -13.86 -0.75 3.11
N TYR A 137 -13.85 -0.92 4.44
CA TYR A 137 -12.72 -0.51 5.28
C TYR A 137 -11.41 -1.16 4.86
N SER A 138 -11.42 -2.46 4.55
CA SER A 138 -10.22 -3.20 4.18
C SER A 138 -9.69 -2.78 2.82
N ILE A 139 -10.55 -2.58 1.82
CA ILE A 139 -10.17 -2.09 0.49
C ILE A 139 -9.59 -0.68 0.58
N ALA A 140 -10.24 0.23 1.32
CA ALA A 140 -9.74 1.59 1.51
C ALA A 140 -8.36 1.61 2.20
N LYS A 141 -8.16 0.80 3.25
CA LYS A 141 -6.86 0.67 3.93
C LYS A 141 -5.80 0.06 3.03
N PHE A 142 -6.12 -1.00 2.31
CA PHE A 142 -5.20 -1.67 1.39
C PHE A 142 -4.72 -0.70 0.31
N PHE A 143 -5.65 0.03 -0.31
CA PHE A 143 -5.34 1.06 -1.29
C PHE A 143 -4.44 2.16 -0.69
N ALA A 144 -4.86 2.76 0.43
CA ALA A 144 -4.11 3.85 1.06
C ALA A 144 -2.70 3.42 1.50
N LEU A 145 -2.52 2.19 2.00
CA LEU A 145 -1.21 1.66 2.38
C LEU A 145 -0.29 1.51 1.17
N ARG A 146 -0.82 1.00 0.06
CA ARG A 146 -0.07 0.86 -1.19
C ARG A 146 0.38 2.23 -1.72
N GLU A 147 -0.54 3.19 -1.79
CA GLU A 147 -0.26 4.55 -2.26
C GLU A 147 0.64 5.35 -1.29
N ALA A 148 0.63 5.01 -0.01
CA ALA A 148 1.58 5.56 0.96
C ALA A 148 2.98 4.90 0.87
N GLY A 149 3.19 3.95 -0.06
CA GLY A 149 4.49 3.36 -0.38
C GLY A 149 4.81 2.05 0.34
N LEU A 150 3.82 1.40 0.99
CA LEU A 150 4.05 0.05 1.50
C LEU A 150 4.01 -0.95 0.33
N PRO A 151 5.09 -1.74 0.11
CA PRO A 151 5.16 -2.67 -1.00
C PRO A 151 4.01 -3.70 -0.98
N ALA A 152 3.48 -4.04 -2.15
CA ALA A 152 2.36 -4.97 -2.29
C ALA A 152 2.65 -6.35 -1.68
N GLU A 153 3.92 -6.80 -1.72
CA GLU A 153 4.36 -8.05 -1.12
C GLU A 153 4.26 -8.05 0.41
N ARG A 154 4.10 -6.87 1.01
CA ARG A 154 3.93 -6.67 2.45
C ARG A 154 2.48 -6.43 2.85
N LEU A 155 1.54 -6.54 1.90
CA LEU A 155 0.12 -6.33 2.12
C LEU A 155 -0.68 -7.61 1.80
N ARG A 156 -1.63 -7.92 2.65
CA ARG A 156 -2.61 -9.00 2.42
C ARG A 156 -3.98 -8.54 2.88
N LEU A 157 -4.99 -8.91 2.13
CA LEU A 157 -6.36 -8.97 2.65
C LEU A 157 -6.57 -10.37 3.19
N VAL A 158 -7.14 -10.48 4.38
CA VAL A 158 -7.40 -11.78 4.99
C VAL A 158 -8.87 -11.86 5.38
N ILE A 159 -9.56 -12.87 4.84
CA ILE A 159 -10.88 -13.23 5.33
C ILE A 159 -10.69 -14.18 6.49
N VAL A 160 -11.27 -13.83 7.60
CA VAL A 160 -11.17 -14.55 8.86
C VAL A 160 -12.55 -14.91 9.40
N ARG A 161 -12.66 -16.00 10.12
CA ARG A 161 -13.83 -16.31 10.96
C ARG A 161 -13.65 -15.67 12.33
N ASN A 162 -14.53 -14.75 12.68
CA ASN A 162 -14.60 -14.24 14.05
C ASN A 162 -15.15 -15.32 14.96
N ARG A 163 -14.32 -15.84 15.88
CA ARG A 163 -14.68 -16.97 16.74
C ARG A 163 -15.80 -16.67 17.73
N ARG A 164 -15.95 -15.39 18.14
CA ARG A 164 -16.96 -14.99 19.12
C ARG A 164 -18.34 -14.80 18.49
N ARG A 165 -18.37 -14.29 17.24
CA ARG A 165 -19.61 -13.97 16.52
C ARG A 165 -20.01 -15.04 15.51
N SER A 166 -19.11 -15.97 15.20
CA SER A 166 -19.29 -17.00 14.18
C SER A 166 -19.65 -16.44 12.80
N GLU A 167 -19.13 -15.25 12.49
CA GLU A 167 -19.32 -14.55 11.22
C GLU A 167 -17.99 -14.35 10.49
N ASP A 168 -18.05 -14.27 9.17
CA ASP A 168 -16.88 -13.94 8.38
C ASP A 168 -16.59 -12.44 8.48
N HIS A 169 -15.32 -12.11 8.52
CA HIS A 169 -14.82 -10.77 8.65
C HIS A 169 -13.62 -10.56 7.75
N MET A 170 -13.37 -9.34 7.31
CA MET A 170 -12.23 -8.99 6.48
C MET A 170 -11.33 -8.00 7.20
N VAL A 171 -10.04 -8.26 7.15
CA VAL A 171 -9.00 -7.40 7.73
C VAL A 171 -7.85 -7.21 6.74
N VAL A 172 -7.06 -6.16 6.93
CA VAL A 172 -5.77 -5.99 6.26
C VAL A 172 -4.68 -6.52 7.18
N ALA A 173 -3.77 -7.31 6.63
CA ALA A 173 -2.51 -7.65 7.27
C ALA A 173 -1.38 -6.88 6.57
N ALA A 174 -0.61 -6.12 7.33
CA ALA A 174 0.54 -5.37 6.84
C ALA A 174 1.81 -5.85 7.54
N ASN A 175 2.84 -6.18 6.77
CA ASN A 175 4.11 -6.65 7.29
C ASN A 175 5.08 -5.47 7.49
N VAL A 176 5.55 -5.31 8.71
CA VAL A 176 6.58 -4.34 9.08
C VAL A 176 7.65 -5.08 9.88
N GLU A 177 8.89 -5.02 9.41
CA GLU A 177 10.03 -5.65 10.08
C GLU A 177 9.80 -7.14 10.39
N ASP A 178 9.27 -7.88 9.39
CA ASP A 178 8.91 -9.30 9.48
C ASP A 178 7.82 -9.64 10.52
N VAL A 179 7.09 -8.66 11.01
CA VAL A 179 5.92 -8.83 11.87
C VAL A 179 4.65 -8.45 11.10
N TRP A 180 3.66 -9.33 11.10
CA TRP A 180 2.34 -9.01 10.55
C TRP A 180 1.48 -8.31 11.58
N PHE A 181 1.01 -7.12 11.24
CA PHE A 181 0.04 -6.35 12.02
C PHE A 181 -1.32 -6.39 11.36
N ILE A 182 -2.36 -6.50 12.16
CA ILE A 182 -3.74 -6.59 11.70
C ILE A 182 -4.41 -5.21 11.84
N LEU A 183 -4.86 -4.68 10.72
CA LEU A 183 -5.64 -3.45 10.64
C LEU A 183 -7.11 -3.83 10.52
N ASP A 184 -7.85 -3.60 11.58
CA ASP A 184 -9.24 -4.00 11.73
C ASP A 184 -10.13 -2.77 11.90
N ASN A 185 -11.30 -2.76 11.28
CA ASN A 185 -12.27 -1.68 11.47
C ASN A 185 -12.98 -1.73 12.83
N ALA A 186 -12.90 -2.86 13.52
CA ALA A 186 -13.50 -3.01 14.86
C ALA A 186 -12.62 -2.45 15.99
N THR A 187 -11.38 -1.99 15.69
CA THR A 187 -10.46 -1.45 16.70
C THR A 187 -9.47 -0.45 16.12
N MET A 188 -9.10 0.54 16.93
CA MET A 188 -8.03 1.48 16.61
C MET A 188 -6.64 0.96 16.98
N ILE A 189 -6.58 -0.12 17.77
CA ILE A 189 -5.35 -0.70 18.28
C ILE A 189 -4.80 -1.65 17.24
N LEU A 190 -3.54 -1.44 16.85
CA LEU A 190 -2.79 -2.43 16.09
C LEU A 190 -2.32 -3.54 17.01
N ALA A 191 -2.70 -4.75 16.67
CA ALA A 191 -2.20 -5.97 17.26
C ALA A 191 -1.54 -6.83 16.18
N THR A 192 -0.60 -7.67 16.57
CA THR A 192 0.02 -8.63 15.66
C THR A 192 -0.98 -9.72 15.26
N ASP A 193 -0.69 -10.44 14.19
CA ASP A 193 -1.47 -11.60 13.78
C ASP A 193 -1.51 -12.68 14.87
N SER A 194 -0.38 -12.92 15.55
CA SER A 194 -0.29 -13.87 16.66
C SER A 194 -1.17 -13.51 17.86
N GLU A 195 -1.27 -12.22 18.20
CA GLU A 195 -2.18 -11.72 19.25
C GLU A 195 -3.66 -11.87 18.85
N ASN A 196 -3.95 -11.92 17.55
CA ASN A 196 -5.30 -12.06 17.02
C ASN A 196 -5.77 -13.53 16.86
N THR A 197 -4.93 -14.53 17.05
CA THR A 197 -5.28 -15.95 16.88
C THR A 197 -6.41 -16.43 17.79
N ALA A 198 -6.54 -15.85 18.97
CA ALA A 198 -7.66 -16.15 19.88
C ALA A 198 -9.00 -15.61 19.36
N ARG A 199 -8.97 -14.54 18.56
CA ARG A 199 -10.14 -13.85 18.01
C ARG A 199 -10.53 -14.35 16.62
N TYR A 200 -9.55 -14.67 15.80
CA TYR A 200 -9.72 -14.98 14.40
C TYR A 200 -9.15 -16.35 14.02
N THR A 201 -9.87 -17.04 13.13
CA THR A 201 -9.35 -18.18 12.36
C THR A 201 -9.24 -17.72 10.91
N PRO A 202 -8.03 -17.73 10.28
CA PRO A 202 -7.89 -17.34 8.90
C PRO A 202 -8.57 -18.36 7.97
N LEU A 203 -9.23 -17.85 6.93
CA LEU A 203 -9.95 -18.66 5.94
C LEU A 203 -9.33 -18.50 4.55
N LEU A 204 -9.23 -17.25 4.08
CA LEU A 204 -8.72 -16.93 2.75
C LEU A 204 -7.69 -15.80 2.87
N LEU A 205 -6.64 -15.92 2.10
CA LEU A 205 -5.64 -14.89 1.89
C LEU A 205 -5.78 -14.35 0.46
N VAL A 206 -5.77 -13.04 0.33
CA VAL A 206 -5.95 -12.34 -0.96
C VAL A 206 -4.80 -11.36 -1.13
N ASP A 207 -4.11 -11.47 -2.27
CA ASP A 207 -3.02 -10.59 -2.66
C ASP A 207 -2.92 -10.48 -4.20
N GLU A 208 -1.84 -9.90 -4.70
CA GLU A 208 -1.64 -9.78 -6.15
C GLU A 208 -1.55 -11.12 -6.88
N ALA A 209 -1.09 -12.18 -6.22
CA ALA A 209 -1.03 -13.52 -6.81
C ALA A 209 -2.41 -14.18 -6.92
N GLY A 210 -3.42 -13.67 -6.20
CA GLY A 210 -4.79 -14.16 -6.27
C GLY A 210 -5.40 -14.47 -4.90
N VAL A 211 -6.33 -15.42 -4.91
CA VAL A 211 -7.05 -15.88 -3.71
C VAL A 211 -6.55 -17.26 -3.33
N ARG A 212 -6.17 -17.44 -2.09
CA ARG A 212 -5.65 -18.70 -1.56
C ARG A 212 -6.33 -19.07 -0.25
N ARG A 213 -6.57 -20.34 -0.04
CA ARG A 213 -7.24 -20.90 1.15
C ARG A 213 -6.21 -21.37 2.15
N TYR A 214 -6.39 -21.01 3.42
CA TYR A 214 -5.65 -21.60 4.54
C TYR A 214 -6.08 -23.07 4.73
N GLN A 215 -5.10 -23.95 4.94
CA GLN A 215 -5.29 -25.38 5.19
C GLN A 215 -4.90 -25.74 6.63
#